data_f25864c74c9e82ae6d84180e51b540d3
#
_entry.id   f25864c74c9e82ae6d84180e51b540d3
#
_cell.length_a   1.000
_cell.length_b   1.000
_cell.length_c   1.000
_cell.angle_alpha   90.00
_cell.angle_beta   90.00
_cell.angle_gamma   90.00
#
_symmetry.space_group_name_H-M   'P 1'
#
loop_
_entity.id
_entity.type
_entity.pdbx_description
1 polymer ?
#
loop_
_entity_poly.entity_id
_entity_poly.type
_entity_poly.pdbx_seq_one_letter_code
_entity_poly.pdbx_strand_id
1 'polypeptide(L)'
;MKNQIVIHGGANSSSTLNPQLREILSQIEPEKDSLTMAIKPVVKMEDDLTFNAGTGSVPRIDGTIQMDAAVMSEDGFGSVICIENVKNPVLVARDVMEKSPHIILSGDGSVEFARKMGYGYYNPETEKSSNMMKQLKESLKNNTLPEGFRFMIKSSDDTVGAVARINGKFAAAVSTGGSFPMLRGRVGDSPLIGAGIFVGKKGAVVATGIGEEIMKNLLSFRIYESIGTESLSSIVQREVDKFKVSVGIIAISENEYSVYANTDMANAMVEY
;
A
#
# COMPACT_ATOMS: atom_id res chain seq x y z
N MET A 1 -10.14 -24.84 2.92
CA MET A 1 -9.91 -23.38 2.65
C MET A 1 -9.55 -23.23 1.18
N LYS A 2 -10.15 -22.25 0.48
CA LYS A 2 -9.78 -21.93 -0.91
C LYS A 2 -8.56 -21.01 -0.91
N ASN A 3 -7.64 -21.22 -1.84
CA ASN A 3 -6.55 -20.29 -2.09
C ASN A 3 -7.11 -19.02 -2.74
N GLN A 4 -6.75 -17.84 -2.24
CA GLN A 4 -7.39 -16.60 -2.65
C GLN A 4 -6.44 -15.41 -2.50
N ILE A 5 -6.54 -14.47 -3.44
CA ILE A 5 -5.87 -13.16 -3.36
C ILE A 5 -6.93 -12.07 -3.57
N VAL A 6 -6.85 -11.02 -2.75
CA VAL A 6 -7.64 -9.79 -2.92
C VAL A 6 -6.66 -8.62 -3.02
N ILE A 7 -6.89 -7.74 -4.00
CA ILE A 7 -6.05 -6.55 -4.23
C ILE A 7 -6.89 -5.28 -4.31
N HIS A 8 -6.27 -4.14 -4.03
CA HIS A 8 -6.86 -2.82 -4.23
C HIS A 8 -5.88 -1.84 -4.88
N GLY A 9 -6.43 -0.86 -5.58
CA GLY A 9 -5.69 0.24 -6.22
C GLY A 9 -5.67 1.55 -5.40
N GLY A 10 -6.18 1.51 -4.15
CA GLY A 10 -6.20 2.66 -3.24
C GLY A 10 -7.57 3.27 -3.00
N ALA A 11 -7.77 3.88 -1.82
CA ALA A 11 -8.94 4.68 -1.53
C ALA A 11 -8.97 5.93 -2.43
N ASN A 12 -10.11 6.24 -3.03
CA ASN A 12 -10.35 7.23 -4.10
C ASN A 12 -9.90 6.80 -5.50
N SER A 13 -9.33 5.61 -5.70
CA SER A 13 -9.13 5.07 -7.05
C SER A 13 -10.47 4.72 -7.68
N SER A 14 -10.61 5.03 -8.98
CA SER A 14 -11.87 4.74 -9.67
C SER A 14 -12.10 3.24 -9.84
N SER A 15 -13.31 2.77 -9.55
CA SER A 15 -13.75 1.40 -9.83
C SER A 15 -13.69 1.03 -11.33
N THR A 16 -13.53 2.02 -12.23
CA THR A 16 -13.23 1.78 -13.65
C THR A 16 -11.90 1.06 -13.88
N LEU A 17 -10.99 1.03 -12.88
CA LEU A 17 -9.73 0.29 -12.91
C LEU A 17 -9.88 -1.21 -12.53
N ASN A 18 -11.07 -1.64 -12.09
CA ASN A 18 -11.29 -3.05 -11.73
C ASN A 18 -10.94 -4.05 -12.86
N PRO A 19 -11.22 -3.78 -14.15
CA PRO A 19 -10.76 -4.67 -15.23
C PRO A 19 -9.24 -4.81 -15.30
N GLN A 20 -8.50 -3.71 -15.12
CA GLN A 20 -7.03 -3.72 -15.10
C GLN A 20 -6.48 -4.52 -13.92
N LEU A 21 -7.07 -4.38 -12.72
CA LEU A 21 -6.69 -5.18 -11.56
C LEU A 21 -6.99 -6.67 -11.76
N ARG A 22 -8.11 -7.03 -12.42
CA ARG A 22 -8.39 -8.43 -12.81
C ARG A 22 -7.38 -8.95 -13.82
N GLU A 23 -6.95 -8.14 -14.78
CA GLU A 23 -5.92 -8.51 -15.73
C GLU A 23 -4.57 -8.76 -15.02
N ILE A 24 -4.18 -7.91 -14.08
CA ILE A 24 -3.00 -8.13 -13.24
C ILE A 24 -3.09 -9.49 -12.54
N LEU A 25 -4.21 -9.80 -11.88
CA LEU A 25 -4.39 -11.08 -11.19
C LEU A 25 -4.35 -12.27 -12.14
N SER A 26 -4.88 -12.15 -13.36
CA SER A 26 -4.86 -13.22 -14.35
C SER A 26 -3.46 -13.63 -14.83
N GLN A 27 -2.48 -12.72 -14.66
CA GLN A 27 -1.07 -12.95 -15.01
C GLN A 27 -0.25 -13.54 -13.84
N ILE A 28 -0.87 -13.76 -12.67
CA ILE A 28 -0.17 -14.30 -11.50
C ILE A 28 -0.20 -15.82 -11.56
N GLU A 29 0.96 -16.42 -11.81
CA GLU A 29 1.13 -17.87 -11.73
C GLU A 29 1.00 -18.32 -10.26
N PRO A 30 0.11 -19.33 -10.00
CA PRO A 30 -0.10 -19.83 -8.64
C PRO A 30 1.15 -20.44 -8.03
N GLU A 31 1.42 -20.10 -6.77
CA GLU A 31 2.49 -20.67 -5.95
C GLU A 31 1.97 -21.12 -4.58
N LYS A 32 2.78 -21.90 -3.86
CA LYS A 32 2.40 -22.45 -2.55
C LYS A 32 2.68 -21.50 -1.39
N ASP A 33 3.44 -20.44 -1.63
CA ASP A 33 3.84 -19.46 -0.63
C ASP A 33 2.89 -18.24 -0.64
N SER A 34 2.24 -17.99 0.49
CA SER A 34 1.28 -16.90 0.64
C SER A 34 1.93 -15.52 0.51
N LEU A 35 3.18 -15.36 1.00
CA LEU A 35 3.90 -14.10 0.93
C LEU A 35 4.24 -13.74 -0.52
N THR A 36 4.77 -14.67 -1.27
CA THR A 36 5.04 -14.51 -2.71
C THR A 36 3.75 -14.15 -3.47
N MET A 37 2.63 -14.80 -3.13
CA MET A 37 1.33 -14.55 -3.77
C MET A 37 0.73 -13.17 -3.41
N ALA A 38 1.03 -12.61 -2.26
CA ALA A 38 0.68 -11.23 -1.92
C ALA A 38 1.59 -10.21 -2.62
N ILE A 39 2.88 -10.51 -2.74
CA ILE A 39 3.88 -9.59 -3.33
C ILE A 39 3.74 -9.46 -4.86
N LYS A 40 3.51 -10.57 -5.58
CA LYS A 40 3.47 -10.56 -7.05
C LYS A 40 2.51 -9.52 -7.66
N PRO A 41 1.24 -9.41 -7.25
CA PRO A 41 0.36 -8.38 -7.78
C PRO A 41 0.81 -6.96 -7.39
N VAL A 42 1.39 -6.75 -6.20
CA VAL A 42 1.91 -5.44 -5.80
C VAL A 42 3.09 -5.02 -6.69
N VAL A 43 4.00 -5.94 -7.03
CA VAL A 43 5.09 -5.67 -8.01
C VAL A 43 4.52 -5.25 -9.37
N LYS A 44 3.47 -5.91 -9.85
CA LYS A 44 2.80 -5.54 -11.10
C LYS A 44 2.19 -4.15 -11.04
N MET A 45 1.61 -3.79 -9.90
CA MET A 45 1.06 -2.43 -9.69
C MET A 45 2.16 -1.38 -9.52
N GLU A 46 3.33 -1.71 -8.92
CA GLU A 46 4.51 -0.83 -8.87
C GLU A 46 5.12 -0.58 -10.26
N ASP A 47 5.00 -1.54 -11.17
CA ASP A 47 5.48 -1.42 -12.55
C ASP A 47 4.53 -0.61 -13.44
N ASP A 48 3.29 -0.38 -13.00
CA ASP A 48 2.23 0.28 -13.78
C ASP A 48 2.11 1.77 -13.38
N LEU A 49 2.23 2.66 -14.36
CA LEU A 49 2.17 4.11 -14.18
C LEU A 49 0.81 4.63 -13.66
N THR A 50 -0.23 3.80 -13.72
CA THR A 50 -1.58 4.16 -13.28
C THR A 50 -1.63 4.34 -11.76
N PHE A 51 -0.93 3.47 -11.02
CA PHE A 51 -0.99 3.40 -9.56
C PHE A 51 0.06 4.30 -8.90
N ASN A 52 -0.26 4.80 -7.72
CA ASN A 52 0.68 5.60 -6.92
C ASN A 52 1.57 4.70 -6.05
N ALA A 53 2.40 3.90 -6.72
CA ALA A 53 3.37 3.00 -6.11
C ALA A 53 4.50 2.74 -7.11
N GLY A 54 5.72 2.46 -6.66
CA GLY A 54 6.83 2.20 -7.56
C GLY A 54 7.03 3.31 -8.60
N THR A 55 6.97 2.95 -9.88
CA THR A 55 7.18 3.90 -11.01
C THR A 55 6.12 5.00 -11.09
N GLY A 56 4.87 4.73 -10.69
CA GLY A 56 3.76 5.71 -10.70
C GLY A 56 3.71 6.64 -9.50
N SER A 57 4.68 6.57 -8.60
CA SER A 57 4.71 7.31 -7.33
C SER A 57 4.70 8.82 -7.51
N VAL A 58 3.93 9.51 -6.66
CA VAL A 58 3.86 10.97 -6.63
C VAL A 58 5.11 11.59 -6.00
N PRO A 59 5.49 12.81 -6.42
CA PRO A 59 6.67 13.48 -5.87
C PRO A 59 6.37 14.14 -4.52
N ARG A 60 7.41 14.40 -3.73
CA ARG A 60 7.41 15.31 -2.59
C ARG A 60 7.43 16.77 -3.10
N ILE A 61 7.19 17.74 -2.21
CA ILE A 61 7.17 19.17 -2.58
C ILE A 61 8.52 19.69 -3.10
N ASP A 62 9.62 19.02 -2.77
CA ASP A 62 10.97 19.32 -3.27
C ASP A 62 11.29 18.63 -4.60
N GLY A 63 10.37 17.80 -5.10
CA GLY A 63 10.51 17.05 -6.34
C GLY A 63 11.11 15.66 -6.18
N THR A 64 11.56 15.29 -4.98
CA THR A 64 12.05 13.91 -4.74
C THR A 64 10.89 12.91 -4.77
N ILE A 65 11.15 11.67 -5.16
CA ILE A 65 10.18 10.59 -5.10
C ILE A 65 10.65 9.62 -4.01
N GLN A 66 9.94 9.65 -2.89
CA GLN A 66 10.14 8.73 -1.76
C GLN A 66 8.95 7.77 -1.69
N MET A 67 9.24 6.51 -1.51
CA MET A 67 8.26 5.44 -1.49
C MET A 67 8.29 4.71 -0.16
N ASP A 68 7.16 4.16 0.23
CA ASP A 68 7.03 3.30 1.40
C ASP A 68 6.45 1.96 0.96
N ALA A 69 6.95 0.86 1.52
CA ALA A 69 6.40 -0.46 1.28
C ALA A 69 6.55 -1.37 2.49
N ALA A 70 5.62 -2.31 2.65
CA ALA A 70 5.73 -3.33 3.68
C ALA A 70 5.18 -4.66 3.19
N VAL A 71 5.71 -5.72 3.78
CA VAL A 71 5.23 -7.09 3.64
C VAL A 71 5.08 -7.72 5.01
N MET A 72 4.08 -8.57 5.16
CA MET A 72 3.85 -9.28 6.41
C MET A 72 3.29 -10.68 6.13
N SER A 73 3.79 -11.67 6.86
CA SER A 73 3.23 -13.00 6.96
C SER A 73 3.00 -13.37 8.42
N GLU A 74 2.53 -14.58 8.70
CA GLU A 74 2.45 -15.09 10.06
C GLU A 74 3.83 -15.21 10.73
N ASP A 75 4.90 -15.32 9.92
CA ASP A 75 6.25 -15.60 10.36
C ASP A 75 7.14 -14.36 10.48
N GLY A 76 6.72 -13.21 9.92
CA GLY A 76 7.54 -12.00 9.96
C GLY A 76 6.95 -10.77 9.33
N PHE A 77 7.67 -9.66 9.49
CA PHE A 77 7.36 -8.35 8.94
C PHE A 77 8.61 -7.70 8.38
N GLY A 78 8.50 -7.07 7.23
CA GLY A 78 9.56 -6.25 6.64
C GLY A 78 9.02 -4.99 6.02
N SER A 79 9.72 -3.88 6.21
CA SER A 79 9.27 -2.58 5.71
C SER A 79 10.44 -1.69 5.30
N VAL A 80 10.19 -0.88 4.28
CA VAL A 80 11.06 0.23 3.87
C VAL A 80 10.26 1.53 3.88
N ILE A 81 10.90 2.59 4.41
CA ILE A 81 10.29 3.90 4.62
C ILE A 81 11.12 4.95 3.91
N CYS A 82 10.46 5.84 3.14
CA CYS A 82 11.12 6.92 2.40
C CYS A 82 12.29 6.42 1.52
N ILE A 83 12.15 5.23 0.93
CA ILE A 83 13.17 4.70 0.03
C ILE A 83 13.13 5.43 -1.31
N GLU A 84 14.30 5.72 -1.88
CA GLU A 84 14.48 6.44 -3.13
C GLU A 84 15.19 5.55 -4.17
N ASN A 85 14.96 5.84 -5.44
CA ASN A 85 15.77 5.29 -6.55
C ASN A 85 15.82 3.76 -6.63
N VAL A 86 14.73 3.09 -6.29
CA VAL A 86 14.48 1.67 -6.54
C VAL A 86 13.22 1.49 -7.36
N LYS A 87 13.14 0.40 -8.14
CA LYS A 87 11.97 0.13 -8.98
C LYS A 87 10.80 -0.43 -8.16
N ASN A 88 11.08 -1.46 -7.36
CA ASN A 88 10.09 -2.20 -6.61
C ASN A 88 10.40 -2.19 -5.12
N PRO A 89 9.93 -1.17 -4.37
CA PRO A 89 10.11 -1.07 -2.92
C PRO A 89 9.62 -2.30 -2.15
N VAL A 90 8.53 -2.94 -2.59
CA VAL A 90 7.95 -4.12 -1.94
C VAL A 90 8.92 -5.31 -1.93
N LEU A 91 9.77 -5.46 -2.94
CA LEU A 91 10.79 -6.51 -2.97
C LEU A 91 11.92 -6.20 -1.98
N VAL A 92 12.29 -4.94 -1.82
CA VAL A 92 13.27 -4.53 -0.80
C VAL A 92 12.72 -4.76 0.61
N ALA A 93 11.43 -4.47 0.84
CA ALA A 93 10.74 -4.76 2.11
C ALA A 93 10.76 -6.27 2.42
N ARG A 94 10.55 -7.13 1.42
CA ARG A 94 10.71 -8.58 1.57
C ARG A 94 12.13 -8.94 2.00
N ASP A 95 13.15 -8.40 1.33
CA ASP A 95 14.55 -8.68 1.66
C ASP A 95 14.92 -8.17 3.06
N VAL A 96 14.33 -7.07 3.54
CA VAL A 96 14.49 -6.63 4.94
C VAL A 96 13.98 -7.72 5.88
N MET A 97 12.81 -8.30 5.63
CA MET A 97 12.23 -9.37 6.45
C MET A 97 13.07 -10.65 6.41
N GLU A 98 13.52 -11.07 5.22
CA GLU A 98 14.13 -12.40 5.01
C GLU A 98 15.65 -12.42 5.21
N LYS A 99 16.34 -11.28 4.98
CA LYS A 99 17.81 -11.23 4.86
C LYS A 99 18.47 -10.24 5.83
N SER A 100 17.70 -9.65 6.77
CA SER A 100 18.25 -8.76 7.78
C SER A 100 17.74 -9.11 9.18
N PRO A 101 18.44 -8.71 10.25
CA PRO A 101 17.93 -8.83 11.61
C PRO A 101 16.91 -7.74 11.97
N HIS A 102 16.62 -6.84 11.05
CA HIS A 102 15.74 -5.68 11.25
C HIS A 102 14.38 -5.92 10.61
N ILE A 103 13.37 -5.21 11.09
CA ILE A 103 12.02 -5.26 10.53
C ILE A 103 11.65 -4.00 9.75
N ILE A 104 12.37 -2.89 9.94
CA ILE A 104 12.16 -1.63 9.23
C ILE A 104 13.51 -0.98 8.93
N LEU A 105 13.71 -0.55 7.69
CA LEU A 105 14.80 0.33 7.28
C LEU A 105 14.23 1.60 6.63
N SER A 106 14.91 2.73 6.79
CA SER A 106 14.41 4.02 6.28
C SER A 106 15.49 4.84 5.57
N GLY A 107 15.04 5.71 4.65
CA GLY A 107 15.87 6.70 3.96
C GLY A 107 17.09 6.09 3.30
N ASP A 108 18.24 6.76 3.42
CA ASP A 108 19.51 6.34 2.80
C ASP A 108 19.93 4.93 3.23
N GLY A 109 19.65 4.55 4.48
CA GLY A 109 19.96 3.20 4.98
C GLY A 109 19.18 2.11 4.24
N SER A 110 17.92 2.35 3.87
CA SER A 110 17.13 1.42 3.05
C SER A 110 17.67 1.33 1.61
N VAL A 111 18.14 2.47 1.06
CA VAL A 111 18.78 2.50 -0.27
C VAL A 111 20.09 1.74 -0.27
N GLU A 112 20.97 1.96 0.72
CA GLU A 112 22.21 1.22 0.85
C GLU A 112 21.98 -0.29 0.97
N PHE A 113 20.98 -0.69 1.77
CA PHE A 113 20.59 -2.09 1.88
C PHE A 113 20.13 -2.64 0.53
N ALA A 114 19.27 -1.91 -0.19
CA ALA A 114 18.81 -2.32 -1.52
C ALA A 114 19.98 -2.53 -2.48
N ARG A 115 20.97 -1.63 -2.49
CA ARG A 115 22.17 -1.80 -3.33
C ARG A 115 22.99 -3.04 -2.95
N LYS A 116 23.14 -3.34 -1.65
CA LYS A 116 23.80 -4.56 -1.16
C LYS A 116 23.05 -5.83 -1.57
N MET A 117 21.72 -5.76 -1.67
CA MET A 117 20.88 -6.88 -2.15
C MET A 117 20.85 -6.99 -3.69
N GLY A 118 21.53 -6.12 -4.41
CA GLY A 118 21.64 -6.20 -5.87
C GLY A 118 20.61 -5.38 -6.65
N TYR A 119 19.75 -4.60 -5.98
CA TYR A 119 18.83 -3.71 -6.67
C TYR A 119 19.57 -2.54 -7.29
N GLY A 120 19.47 -2.38 -8.61
CA GLY A 120 20.10 -1.30 -9.36
C GLY A 120 19.49 0.06 -9.06
N TYR A 121 20.20 1.12 -9.48
CA TYR A 121 19.60 2.47 -9.51
C TYR A 121 18.43 2.51 -10.49
N TYR A 122 17.33 3.11 -10.06
CA TYR A 122 16.16 3.35 -10.90
C TYR A 122 15.59 4.73 -10.59
N ASN A 123 15.38 5.55 -11.62
CA ASN A 123 14.69 6.84 -11.46
C ASN A 123 13.18 6.63 -11.67
N PRO A 124 12.34 6.75 -10.63
CA PRO A 124 10.88 6.58 -10.75
C PRO A 124 10.17 7.83 -11.30
N GLU A 125 10.90 8.89 -11.67
CA GLU A 125 10.30 10.10 -12.24
C GLU A 125 9.58 9.79 -13.54
N THR A 126 8.37 10.34 -13.69
CA THR A 126 7.50 10.18 -14.85
C THR A 126 7.05 11.53 -15.38
N GLU A 127 6.48 11.57 -16.57
CA GLU A 127 5.83 12.78 -17.09
C GLU A 127 4.70 13.26 -16.16
N LYS A 128 3.95 12.33 -15.55
CA LYS A 128 2.90 12.61 -14.55
C LYS A 128 3.50 13.36 -13.34
N SER A 129 4.54 12.83 -12.72
CA SER A 129 5.18 13.46 -11.56
C SER A 129 5.82 14.82 -11.89
N SER A 130 6.47 14.93 -13.03
CA SER A 130 7.03 16.20 -13.54
C SER A 130 5.95 17.26 -13.77
N ASN A 131 4.80 16.90 -14.33
CA ASN A 131 3.67 17.82 -14.54
C ASN A 131 3.04 18.25 -13.20
N MET A 132 2.90 17.34 -12.23
CA MET A 132 2.46 17.69 -10.88
C MET A 132 3.37 18.75 -10.23
N MET A 133 4.68 18.60 -10.37
CA MET A 133 5.65 19.57 -9.86
C MET A 133 5.57 20.94 -10.58
N LYS A 134 5.32 20.96 -11.90
CA LYS A 134 5.11 22.21 -12.64
C LYS A 134 3.88 22.96 -12.12
N GLN A 135 2.75 22.26 -11.97
CA GLN A 135 1.50 22.83 -11.44
C GLN A 135 1.68 23.36 -10.00
N LEU A 136 2.39 22.62 -9.14
CA LEU A 136 2.70 23.09 -7.79
C LEU A 136 3.52 24.40 -7.80
N LYS A 137 4.57 24.46 -8.62
CA LYS A 137 5.42 25.67 -8.76
C LYS A 137 4.64 26.88 -9.28
N GLU A 138 3.72 26.69 -10.21
CA GLU A 138 2.85 27.74 -10.72
C GLU A 138 1.86 28.24 -9.66
N SER A 139 1.25 27.33 -8.91
CA SER A 139 0.35 27.68 -7.79
C SER A 139 1.09 28.47 -6.69
N LEU A 140 2.32 28.09 -6.39
CA LEU A 140 3.19 28.81 -5.44
C LEU A 140 3.50 30.24 -5.90
N LYS A 141 3.84 30.42 -7.20
CA LYS A 141 4.13 31.76 -7.77
C LYS A 141 2.93 32.70 -7.72
N ASN A 142 1.73 32.16 -7.89
CA ASN A 142 0.49 32.93 -7.95
C ASN A 142 -0.14 33.18 -6.58
N ASN A 143 0.53 32.84 -5.47
CA ASN A 143 -0.04 32.82 -4.11
C ASN A 143 -1.38 32.08 -4.01
N THR A 144 -1.64 31.19 -4.95
CA THR A 144 -2.81 30.31 -5.00
C THR A 144 -2.46 28.93 -4.42
N LEU A 145 -1.66 28.90 -3.35
CA LEU A 145 -1.60 27.68 -2.56
C LEU A 145 -3.03 27.32 -2.21
N PRO A 146 -3.49 26.10 -2.54
CA PRO A 146 -4.76 25.63 -2.03
C PRO A 146 -4.79 25.94 -0.56
N GLU A 147 -5.86 26.59 -0.09
CA GLU A 147 -6.04 27.05 1.28
C GLU A 147 -5.57 25.97 2.25
N GLY A 148 -4.37 26.19 2.70
CA GLY A 148 -3.72 25.35 3.69
C GLY A 148 -2.96 24.18 3.15
N PHE A 149 -1.68 24.25 3.37
CA PHE A 149 -0.92 23.13 3.90
C PHE A 149 -1.74 22.30 4.92
N ARG A 150 -2.84 22.83 5.42
CA ARG A 150 -3.86 22.17 6.27
C ARG A 150 -4.85 21.32 5.50
N PHE A 151 -4.98 21.42 4.18
CA PHE A 151 -5.89 20.67 3.33
C PHE A 151 -5.18 19.79 2.28
N MET A 152 -3.90 19.53 2.45
CA MET A 152 -3.17 18.51 1.69
C MET A 152 -3.78 17.09 1.84
N ILE A 153 -4.81 16.97 2.65
CA ILE A 153 -5.55 15.73 2.97
C ILE A 153 -6.59 15.38 1.88
N LYS A 154 -6.72 16.15 0.80
CA LYS A 154 -7.69 15.87 -0.27
C LYS A 154 -7.07 15.37 -1.58
N SER A 155 -5.78 15.04 -1.60
CA SER A 155 -5.18 14.40 -2.77
C SER A 155 -5.54 12.91 -2.81
N SER A 156 -5.56 12.36 -4.02
CA SER A 156 -5.74 10.92 -4.25
C SER A 156 -4.60 10.15 -3.56
N ASP A 157 -4.88 9.55 -2.45
CA ASP A 157 -3.95 8.69 -1.71
C ASP A 157 -4.12 7.25 -2.20
N ASP A 158 -3.62 6.98 -3.41
CA ASP A 158 -3.76 5.68 -4.05
C ASP A 158 -2.60 4.77 -3.62
N THR A 159 -2.72 4.14 -2.46
CA THR A 159 -1.86 3.04 -2.02
C THR A 159 -2.28 1.76 -2.73
N VAL A 160 -1.35 0.93 -3.16
CA VAL A 160 -1.68 -0.41 -3.65
C VAL A 160 -1.45 -1.46 -2.57
N GLY A 161 -2.30 -2.48 -2.54
CA GLY A 161 -2.16 -3.52 -1.54
C GLY A 161 -2.77 -4.84 -1.97
N ALA A 162 -2.30 -5.90 -1.33
CA ALA A 162 -2.77 -7.26 -1.52
C ALA A 162 -2.84 -8.02 -0.19
N VAL A 163 -3.87 -8.85 -0.03
CA VAL A 163 -3.93 -9.90 1.00
C VAL A 163 -4.08 -11.24 0.31
N ALA A 164 -3.39 -12.26 0.83
CA ALA A 164 -3.40 -13.61 0.29
C ALA A 164 -3.68 -14.64 1.39
N ARG A 165 -4.46 -15.66 1.03
CA ARG A 165 -4.63 -16.91 1.79
C ARG A 165 -4.26 -18.06 0.88
N ILE A 166 -3.15 -18.73 1.17
CA ILE A 166 -2.64 -19.88 0.38
C ILE A 166 -2.32 -21.01 1.33
N ASN A 167 -2.90 -22.17 1.09
CA ASN A 167 -2.72 -23.37 1.92
C ASN A 167 -2.98 -23.12 3.43
N GLY A 168 -3.96 -22.26 3.75
CA GLY A 168 -4.30 -21.88 5.11
C GLY A 168 -3.34 -20.90 5.78
N LYS A 169 -2.34 -20.41 5.08
CA LYS A 169 -1.40 -19.36 5.53
C LYS A 169 -1.81 -18.00 4.97
N PHE A 170 -1.62 -16.96 5.79
CA PHE A 170 -1.95 -15.58 5.44
C PHE A 170 -0.71 -14.75 5.19
N ALA A 171 -0.83 -13.82 4.25
CA ALA A 171 0.18 -12.80 4.01
C ALA A 171 -0.46 -11.53 3.43
N ALA A 172 0.27 -10.43 3.51
CA ALA A 172 -0.09 -9.15 2.92
C ALA A 172 1.13 -8.42 2.39
N ALA A 173 0.90 -7.54 1.43
CA ALA A 173 1.90 -6.63 0.88
C ALA A 173 1.25 -5.30 0.53
N VAL A 174 1.97 -4.20 0.74
CA VAL A 174 1.53 -2.83 0.43
C VAL A 174 2.68 -2.02 -0.14
N SER A 175 2.37 -1.06 -1.01
CA SER A 175 3.32 -0.10 -1.55
C SER A 175 2.64 1.23 -1.87
N THR A 176 3.35 2.34 -1.67
CA THR A 176 2.80 3.68 -1.90
C THR A 176 3.88 4.70 -2.22
N GLY A 177 3.55 5.67 -3.08
CA GLY A 177 4.28 6.94 -3.22
C GLY A 177 3.86 8.00 -2.19
N GLY A 178 2.86 7.68 -1.34
CA GLY A 178 2.28 8.63 -0.39
C GLY A 178 1.29 9.59 -1.03
N SER A 179 1.09 10.76 -0.45
CA SER A 179 0.14 11.79 -0.87
C SER A 179 0.83 12.94 -1.59
N PHE A 180 0.11 13.69 -2.43
CA PHE A 180 0.65 14.90 -3.05
C PHE A 180 -0.29 16.09 -2.81
N PRO A 181 0.26 17.25 -2.44
CA PRO A 181 1.65 17.55 -2.09
C PRO A 181 1.97 17.15 -0.64
N MET A 182 3.20 16.70 -0.36
CA MET A 182 3.66 16.38 1.00
C MET A 182 5.14 16.69 1.22
N LEU A 183 5.55 16.83 2.46
CA LEU A 183 6.93 17.09 2.85
C LEU A 183 7.82 15.87 2.57
N ARG A 184 9.08 16.11 2.24
CA ARG A 184 10.11 15.07 2.26
C ARG A 184 10.20 14.46 3.66
N GLY A 185 10.26 13.14 3.72
CA GLY A 185 10.30 12.41 4.99
C GLY A 185 8.93 12.14 5.64
N ARG A 186 7.80 12.59 5.02
CA ARG A 186 6.47 12.19 5.50
C ARG A 186 6.28 10.69 5.31
N VAL A 187 5.80 10.04 6.35
CA VAL A 187 5.48 8.61 6.40
C VAL A 187 3.97 8.45 6.57
N GLY A 188 3.36 7.60 5.75
CA GLY A 188 1.95 7.21 5.87
C GLY A 188 1.78 5.94 6.71
N ASP A 189 0.58 5.39 6.65
CA ASP A 189 0.19 4.16 7.35
C ASP A 189 0.82 2.90 6.74
N SER A 190 1.00 2.88 5.42
CA SER A 190 1.37 1.69 4.65
C SER A 190 2.58 0.91 5.19
N PRO A 191 3.71 1.55 5.58
CA PRO A 191 4.89 0.84 6.05
C PRO A 191 4.82 0.45 7.53
N LEU A 192 3.71 0.76 8.23
CA LEU A 192 3.59 0.62 9.68
C LEU A 192 2.68 -0.54 10.06
N ILE A 193 3.28 -1.52 10.76
CA ILE A 193 2.55 -2.66 11.31
C ILE A 193 1.41 -2.22 12.24
N GLY A 194 0.23 -2.78 12.04
CA GLY A 194 -0.98 -2.44 12.80
C GLY A 194 -1.75 -1.25 12.25
N ALA A 195 -1.12 -0.37 11.50
CA ALA A 195 -1.76 0.76 10.83
C ALA A 195 -2.20 0.38 9.40
N GLY A 196 -1.31 0.39 8.43
CA GLY A 196 -1.61 0.08 7.03
C GLY A 196 -1.67 -1.41 6.73
N ILE A 197 -1.03 -2.25 7.53
CA ILE A 197 -0.91 -3.69 7.31
C ILE A 197 -0.92 -4.46 8.63
N PHE A 198 -1.64 -5.58 8.68
CA PHE A 198 -1.51 -6.55 9.77
C PHE A 198 -1.85 -7.96 9.30
N VAL A 199 -1.03 -8.94 9.73
CA VAL A 199 -1.22 -10.37 9.45
C VAL A 199 -0.99 -11.18 10.72
N GLY A 200 -1.77 -12.22 10.89
CA GLY A 200 -1.59 -13.24 11.92
C GLY A 200 -2.46 -14.45 11.61
N LYS A 201 -2.56 -15.37 12.56
CA LYS A 201 -3.25 -16.66 12.37
C LYS A 201 -4.75 -16.56 12.06
N LYS A 202 -5.40 -15.42 12.38
CA LYS A 202 -6.82 -15.19 12.08
C LYS A 202 -7.07 -14.69 10.65
N GLY A 203 -6.05 -14.10 10.01
CA GLY A 203 -6.21 -13.48 8.69
C GLY A 203 -5.18 -12.41 8.38
N ALA A 204 -5.45 -11.66 7.32
CA ALA A 204 -4.65 -10.53 6.87
C ALA A 204 -5.54 -9.31 6.57
N VAL A 205 -5.05 -8.12 6.88
CA VAL A 205 -5.74 -6.84 6.70
C VAL A 205 -4.78 -5.82 6.12
N VAL A 206 -5.23 -5.09 5.10
CA VAL A 206 -4.53 -3.95 4.51
C VAL A 206 -5.48 -2.76 4.47
N ALA A 207 -4.97 -1.60 4.88
CA ALA A 207 -5.69 -0.33 4.86
C ALA A 207 -5.11 0.61 3.80
N THR A 208 -5.95 1.53 3.33
CA THR A 208 -5.60 2.61 2.40
C THR A 208 -6.45 3.84 2.69
N GLY A 209 -5.94 5.04 2.43
CA GLY A 209 -6.65 6.30 2.65
C GLY A 209 -5.81 7.34 3.38
N ILE A 210 -6.45 8.15 4.23
CA ILE A 210 -5.73 9.19 4.99
C ILE A 210 -4.87 8.55 6.07
N GLY A 211 -3.59 8.39 5.77
CA GLY A 211 -2.63 7.62 6.57
C GLY A 211 -2.53 8.07 8.02
N GLU A 212 -2.57 9.37 8.28
CA GLU A 212 -2.52 9.93 9.63
C GLU A 212 -3.71 9.47 10.51
N GLU A 213 -4.89 9.37 9.91
CA GLU A 213 -6.07 8.89 10.64
C GLU A 213 -6.05 7.38 10.82
N ILE A 214 -5.56 6.63 9.82
CA ILE A 214 -5.37 5.18 9.91
C ILE A 214 -4.36 4.86 11.03
N MET A 215 -3.21 5.57 11.08
CA MET A 215 -2.17 5.39 12.11
C MET A 215 -2.68 5.65 13.52
N LYS A 216 -3.35 6.80 13.75
CA LYS A 216 -3.90 7.15 15.07
C LYS A 216 -4.86 6.10 15.61
N ASN A 217 -5.51 5.35 14.72
CA ASN A 217 -6.50 4.36 15.07
C ASN A 217 -5.99 2.92 15.04
N LEU A 218 -4.75 2.64 14.60
CA LEU A 218 -4.21 1.30 14.41
C LEU A 218 -5.19 0.39 13.65
N LEU A 219 -5.72 0.89 12.53
CA LEU A 219 -6.93 0.37 11.90
C LEU A 219 -6.82 -1.10 11.50
N SER A 220 -5.72 -1.50 10.85
CA SER A 220 -5.53 -2.89 10.40
C SER A 220 -5.47 -3.86 11.59
N PHE A 221 -4.82 -3.47 12.69
CA PHE A 221 -4.76 -4.29 13.90
C PHE A 221 -6.13 -4.42 14.59
N ARG A 222 -6.89 -3.34 14.69
CA ARG A 222 -8.24 -3.36 15.29
C ARG A 222 -9.19 -4.27 14.53
N ILE A 223 -9.16 -4.21 13.18
CA ILE A 223 -9.95 -5.11 12.35
C ILE A 223 -9.51 -6.56 12.57
N TYR A 224 -8.19 -6.82 12.53
CA TYR A 224 -7.64 -8.15 12.75
C TYR A 224 -8.05 -8.74 14.10
N GLU A 225 -7.94 -7.97 15.20
CA GLU A 225 -8.34 -8.43 16.54
C GLU A 225 -9.81 -8.86 16.60
N SER A 226 -10.68 -8.20 15.83
CA SER A 226 -12.11 -8.48 15.78
C SER A 226 -12.46 -9.69 14.90
N ILE A 227 -11.53 -10.22 14.08
CA ILE A 227 -11.80 -11.39 13.22
C ILE A 227 -12.28 -12.58 14.08
N GLY A 228 -13.45 -13.14 13.69
CA GLY A 228 -14.08 -14.25 14.36
C GLY A 228 -15.14 -13.86 15.40
N THR A 229 -15.35 -12.57 15.67
CA THR A 229 -16.43 -12.10 16.58
C THR A 229 -17.77 -11.93 15.86
N GLU A 230 -17.73 -11.62 14.57
CA GLU A 230 -18.87 -11.46 13.67
C GLU A 230 -18.40 -11.64 12.21
N SER A 231 -19.26 -11.46 11.20
CA SER A 231 -18.82 -11.57 9.79
C SER A 231 -17.75 -10.54 9.48
N LEU A 232 -16.76 -10.93 8.66
CA LEU A 232 -15.65 -10.06 8.29
C LEU A 232 -16.14 -8.78 7.61
N SER A 233 -17.20 -8.85 6.81
CA SER A 233 -17.81 -7.68 6.17
C SER A 233 -18.41 -6.70 7.18
N SER A 234 -19.09 -7.20 8.22
CA SER A 234 -19.65 -6.35 9.30
C SER A 234 -18.53 -5.66 10.09
N ILE A 235 -17.45 -6.38 10.40
CA ILE A 235 -16.28 -5.82 11.10
C ILE A 235 -15.68 -4.68 10.29
N VAL A 236 -15.36 -4.96 9.02
CA VAL A 236 -14.68 -3.99 8.15
C VAL A 236 -15.54 -2.76 7.94
N GLN A 237 -16.83 -2.93 7.62
CA GLN A 237 -17.76 -1.81 7.43
C GLN A 237 -17.86 -0.96 8.70
N ARG A 238 -18.11 -1.57 9.85
CA ARG A 238 -18.22 -0.87 11.14
C ARG A 238 -16.98 -0.05 11.47
N GLU A 239 -15.78 -0.58 11.21
CA GLU A 239 -14.53 0.12 11.51
C GLU A 239 -14.27 1.27 10.52
N VAL A 240 -14.56 1.09 9.23
CA VAL A 240 -14.41 2.13 8.21
C VAL A 240 -15.42 3.26 8.36
N ASP A 241 -16.67 2.95 8.70
CA ASP A 241 -17.76 3.95 8.86
C ASP A 241 -17.52 4.92 10.04
N LYS A 242 -16.55 4.65 10.93
CA LYS A 242 -16.14 5.58 11.98
C LYS A 242 -15.33 6.78 11.45
N PHE A 243 -14.80 6.67 10.24
CA PHE A 243 -13.95 7.70 9.65
C PHE A 243 -14.78 8.71 8.84
N LYS A 244 -14.48 10.00 9.04
CA LYS A 244 -15.03 11.12 8.25
C LYS A 244 -14.15 11.47 7.03
N VAL A 245 -13.05 10.77 6.87
CA VAL A 245 -12.08 10.91 5.77
C VAL A 245 -12.09 9.65 4.94
N SER A 246 -11.51 9.70 3.73
CA SER A 246 -11.43 8.54 2.85
C SER A 246 -10.59 7.43 3.46
N VAL A 247 -11.18 6.26 3.62
CA VAL A 247 -10.54 5.03 4.11
C VAL A 247 -11.12 3.84 3.38
N GLY A 248 -10.26 2.90 3.02
CA GLY A 248 -10.62 1.61 2.44
C GLY A 248 -9.84 0.46 3.06
N ILE A 249 -10.42 -0.71 3.04
CA ILE A 249 -9.86 -1.95 3.59
C ILE A 249 -10.07 -3.09 2.61
N ILE A 250 -9.04 -3.91 2.47
CA ILE A 250 -9.17 -5.30 2.06
C ILE A 250 -8.75 -6.20 3.20
N ALA A 251 -9.53 -7.24 3.47
CA ALA A 251 -9.27 -8.20 4.53
C ALA A 251 -9.61 -9.61 4.09
N ILE A 252 -8.89 -10.59 4.63
CA ILE A 252 -9.14 -12.01 4.39
C ILE A 252 -8.98 -12.78 5.71
N SER A 253 -9.89 -13.71 5.95
CA SER A 253 -9.87 -14.64 7.10
C SER A 253 -9.89 -16.09 6.61
N GLU A 254 -10.07 -17.04 7.52
CA GLU A 254 -10.12 -18.45 7.18
C GLU A 254 -11.16 -18.79 6.10
N ASN A 255 -12.35 -18.20 6.18
CA ASN A 255 -13.48 -18.56 5.32
C ASN A 255 -14.05 -17.39 4.52
N GLU A 256 -13.66 -16.16 4.83
CA GLU A 256 -14.22 -14.94 4.27
C GLU A 256 -13.15 -14.01 3.72
N TYR A 257 -13.55 -13.15 2.81
CA TYR A 257 -12.83 -11.91 2.49
C TYR A 257 -13.80 -10.73 2.52
N SER A 258 -13.26 -9.55 2.71
CA SER A 258 -14.05 -8.31 2.66
C SER A 258 -13.27 -7.22 1.94
N VAL A 259 -13.98 -6.44 1.15
CA VAL A 259 -13.52 -5.22 0.52
C VAL A 259 -14.55 -4.15 0.84
N TYR A 260 -14.15 -3.10 1.51
CA TYR A 260 -15.05 -1.98 1.80
C TYR A 260 -14.27 -0.67 1.92
N ALA A 261 -14.84 0.39 1.38
CA ALA A 261 -14.34 1.75 1.53
C ALA A 261 -15.52 2.72 1.66
N ASN A 262 -15.33 3.81 2.38
CA ASN A 262 -16.31 4.90 2.45
C ASN A 262 -16.19 5.89 1.26
N THR A 263 -15.43 5.52 0.24
CA THR A 263 -15.22 6.23 -1.02
C THR A 263 -15.09 5.21 -2.15
N ASP A 264 -14.90 5.64 -3.41
CA ASP A 264 -14.60 4.71 -4.51
C ASP A 264 -13.24 4.05 -4.29
N MET A 265 -13.11 2.77 -4.62
CA MET A 265 -11.88 2.01 -4.46
C MET A 265 -11.83 0.86 -5.48
N ALA A 266 -10.91 0.98 -6.43
CA ALA A 266 -10.65 -0.11 -7.36
C ALA A 266 -10.16 -1.35 -6.63
N ASN A 267 -10.72 -2.52 -6.99
CA ASN A 267 -10.36 -3.78 -6.37
C ASN A 267 -10.60 -4.97 -7.29
N ALA A 268 -9.94 -6.05 -7.01
CA ALA A 268 -10.18 -7.34 -7.66
C ALA A 268 -9.83 -8.51 -6.74
N MET A 269 -10.38 -9.68 -7.06
CA MET A 269 -10.14 -10.92 -6.34
C MET A 269 -10.02 -12.08 -7.31
N VAL A 270 -9.19 -13.07 -6.94
CA VAL A 270 -9.09 -14.35 -7.64
C VAL A 270 -9.05 -15.51 -6.65
N GLU A 271 -9.68 -16.62 -7.00
CA GLU A 271 -9.58 -17.92 -6.32
C GLU A 271 -8.80 -18.89 -7.22
N TYR A 272 -7.98 -19.77 -6.58
CA TYR A 272 -7.18 -20.81 -7.24
C TYR A 272 -7.56 -22.21 -6.75
#